data_4ebf25304e9cf998a6ff90eb5e70fa1b
#
_entry.id   4ebf25304e9cf998a6ff90eb5e70fa1b
#
_cell.length_a   1.000
_cell.length_b   1.000
_cell.length_c   1.000
_cell.angle_alpha   90.00
_cell.angle_beta   90.00
_cell.angle_gamma   90.00
#
_symmetry.space_group_name_H-M   'P 1'
#
loop_
_entity.id
_entity.type
_entity.pdbx_description
1 polymer ?
#
loop_
_entity_poly.entity_id
_entity_poly.type
_entity_poly.pdbx_seq_one_letter_code
_entity_poly.pdbx_strand_id
1 'polypeptide(L)'
;MMSLTLSQSLNEKDVENIYRHNFLKKFKDMEITSPFGCDGFGVSKAHKVRLLMEYKDEIKLSNRADLVKVLAQSIFYIKSFYNKGIVPPSTIFIADRNECLALHVNVLIDYLDMDLDWKVAPSSAHTITELVLALMNDDKIRPFVYNANDFDQCVQKIKDLTDNVQRKVLVTDKNITEVFRYFEGKVLGKITLTTNERANLFVQMLVNKDDNYLHPVKRRKTVVTKSFGEVTITSREGYETFFAHFASSYSPSQKHKLAAVVDRIVEDTTRRKQGEFFTPPIWVDKSHEYVESVYGENWKEEYVVWDPAWGTGNLTRDHQFKELYASTLNQSDIDTANQMGYNPESIKFQYDFLNDDYNKLPEGLRNAIKEGRQIIILMNPPYATSSNMVQGTSKKGVAFNKMNMEMNDKKLDRAASQLYAQFFYRLNKIKNVNICMFTKPTFMTGQVYKEFRNQVLSKYEFMNGFVMDAKDFEGVKSWPLTFTIWKKMLSL
;
A
#
# COMPACT_ATOMS: atom_id res chain seq x y z
N MET A 1 -28.33 9.88 31.54
CA MET A 1 -26.87 9.91 31.70
C MET A 1 -26.40 8.48 31.88
N MET A 2 -25.75 7.89 30.89
CA MET A 2 -25.05 6.61 31.08
C MET A 2 -23.64 6.96 31.52
N SER A 3 -23.33 6.78 32.81
CA SER A 3 -21.95 6.87 33.27
C SER A 3 -21.14 5.72 32.61
N LEU A 4 -19.98 6.02 32.09
CA LEU A 4 -18.98 5.03 31.71
C LEU A 4 -18.51 4.34 33.00
N THR A 5 -19.19 3.25 33.43
CA THR A 5 -18.75 2.49 34.57
C THR A 5 -17.60 1.58 34.13
N LEU A 6 -16.38 2.08 34.24
CA LEU A 6 -15.17 1.32 34.00
C LEU A 6 -14.80 0.57 35.29
N SER A 7 -14.82 -0.76 35.24
CA SER A 7 -14.46 -1.59 36.41
C SER A 7 -12.92 -1.64 36.55
N GLN A 8 -12.42 -1.88 37.76
CA GLN A 8 -11.00 -1.92 38.10
C GLN A 8 -10.18 -3.05 37.42
N SER A 9 -10.82 -3.95 36.67
CA SER A 9 -10.15 -5.12 36.02
C SER A 9 -10.02 -5.02 34.50
N LEU A 10 -10.17 -3.83 33.91
CA LEU A 10 -10.12 -3.64 32.47
C LEU A 10 -8.66 -3.50 31.98
N ASN A 11 -8.36 -4.10 30.82
CA ASN A 11 -7.12 -3.87 30.09
C ASN A 11 -7.30 -2.77 29.01
N GLU A 12 -6.22 -2.36 28.35
CA GLU A 12 -6.23 -1.34 27.29
C GLU A 12 -7.27 -1.64 26.19
N LYS A 13 -7.42 -2.93 25.83
CA LYS A 13 -8.38 -3.34 24.79
C LYS A 13 -9.84 -3.17 25.22
N ASP A 14 -10.11 -3.36 26.48
CA ASP A 14 -11.46 -3.12 27.04
C ASP A 14 -11.78 -1.63 27.03
N VAL A 15 -10.81 -0.78 27.40
CA VAL A 15 -10.92 0.68 27.34
C VAL A 15 -11.23 1.12 25.91
N GLU A 16 -10.44 0.65 24.93
CA GLU A 16 -10.69 0.91 23.50
C GLU A 16 -12.11 0.54 23.09
N ASN A 17 -12.55 -0.67 23.39
CA ASN A 17 -13.87 -1.17 22.97
C ASN A 17 -15.01 -0.33 23.55
N ILE A 18 -14.90 0.10 24.81
CA ILE A 18 -15.91 0.92 25.48
C ILE A 18 -16.01 2.30 24.79
N TYR A 19 -14.88 2.97 24.58
CA TYR A 19 -14.88 4.29 23.93
C TYR A 19 -15.34 4.20 22.47
N ARG A 20 -14.87 3.22 21.70
CA ARG A 20 -15.30 3.01 20.29
C ARG A 20 -16.82 2.81 20.20
N HIS A 21 -17.38 1.97 21.06
CA HIS A 21 -18.82 1.76 21.10
C HIS A 21 -19.59 3.05 21.40
N ASN A 22 -19.11 3.86 22.34
CA ASN A 22 -19.73 5.14 22.68
C ASN A 22 -19.59 6.18 21.56
N PHE A 23 -18.43 6.24 20.86
CA PHE A 23 -18.28 7.09 19.68
C PHE A 23 -19.28 6.74 18.59
N LEU A 24 -19.49 5.46 18.28
CA LEU A 24 -20.48 5.02 17.29
C LEU A 24 -21.91 5.37 17.66
N LYS A 25 -22.23 5.48 18.95
CA LYS A 25 -23.53 6.00 19.41
C LYS A 25 -23.67 7.51 19.25
N LYS A 26 -22.59 8.28 19.46
CA LYS A 26 -22.57 9.75 19.40
C LYS A 26 -22.44 10.30 17.99
N PHE A 27 -21.77 9.54 17.09
CA PHE A 27 -21.55 9.85 15.68
C PHE A 27 -22.06 8.67 14.84
N LYS A 28 -23.35 8.71 14.47
CA LYS A 28 -24.02 7.60 13.78
C LYS A 28 -23.44 7.25 12.42
N ASP A 29 -22.77 8.22 11.76
CA ASP A 29 -22.12 8.07 10.47
C ASP A 29 -20.61 7.84 10.56
N MET A 30 -20.07 7.62 11.78
CA MET A 30 -18.64 7.44 11.97
C MET A 30 -18.17 6.07 11.48
N GLU A 31 -17.21 6.10 10.58
CA GLU A 31 -16.45 4.92 10.16
C GLU A 31 -15.11 4.92 10.91
N ILE A 32 -14.78 3.83 11.59
CA ILE A 32 -13.53 3.68 12.34
C ILE A 32 -12.66 2.63 11.68
N THR A 33 -11.43 3.02 11.34
CA THR A 33 -10.37 2.16 10.79
C THR A 33 -9.12 2.27 11.68
N SER A 34 -8.07 1.51 11.41
CA SER A 34 -6.81 1.55 12.18
C SER A 34 -5.60 1.62 11.23
N PRO A 35 -5.46 2.70 10.44
CA PRO A 35 -4.32 2.84 9.54
C PRO A 35 -3.02 2.96 10.35
N PHE A 36 -1.94 2.42 9.81
CA PHE A 36 -0.59 2.45 10.42
C PHE A 36 -0.50 1.79 11.79
N GLY A 37 -1.50 0.99 12.17
CA GLY A 37 -1.55 0.34 13.49
C GLY A 37 -1.95 1.26 14.65
N CYS A 38 -2.53 2.45 14.39
CA CYS A 38 -3.13 3.27 15.44
C CYS A 38 -4.37 2.58 16.04
N ASP A 39 -4.70 2.89 17.26
CA ASP A 39 -5.84 2.31 17.97
C ASP A 39 -7.17 2.63 17.25
N GLY A 40 -7.28 3.80 16.65
CA GLY A 40 -8.44 4.13 15.82
C GLY A 40 -8.28 5.42 15.02
N PHE A 41 -8.90 5.40 13.83
CA PHE A 41 -9.11 6.60 13.02
C PHE A 41 -10.56 6.68 12.60
N GLY A 42 -11.32 7.55 13.26
CA GLY A 42 -12.75 7.77 13.06
C GLY A 42 -13.04 8.93 12.13
N VAL A 43 -13.88 8.71 11.12
CA VAL A 43 -14.32 9.76 10.19
C VAL A 43 -15.84 9.89 10.25
N SER A 44 -16.34 11.07 10.62
CA SER A 44 -17.75 11.46 10.52
C SER A 44 -17.89 12.63 9.55
N LYS A 45 -18.61 12.41 8.45
CA LYS A 45 -18.87 13.43 7.45
C LYS A 45 -19.90 14.45 7.93
N ALA A 46 -20.95 13.98 8.60
CA ALA A 46 -22.01 14.82 9.11
C ALA A 46 -21.49 15.88 10.10
N HIS A 47 -20.48 15.52 10.89
CA HIS A 47 -19.88 16.39 11.88
C HIS A 47 -18.54 17.00 11.45
N LYS A 48 -18.05 16.67 10.24
CA LYS A 48 -16.74 17.12 9.72
C LYS A 48 -15.59 16.81 10.69
N VAL A 49 -15.59 15.60 11.26
CA VAL A 49 -14.60 15.14 12.23
C VAL A 49 -13.72 14.04 11.62
N ARG A 50 -12.43 14.16 11.76
CA ARG A 50 -11.42 13.13 11.49
C ARG A 50 -10.61 12.95 12.75
N LEU A 51 -10.88 11.89 13.49
CA LEU A 51 -10.44 11.67 14.86
C LEU A 51 -9.38 10.57 14.92
N LEU A 52 -8.14 10.92 15.25
CA LEU A 52 -7.13 9.95 15.66
C LEU A 52 -7.39 9.58 17.12
N MET A 53 -7.50 8.30 17.41
CA MET A 53 -7.82 7.77 18.72
C MET A 53 -6.64 6.98 19.25
N GLU A 54 -6.22 7.27 20.48
CA GLU A 54 -5.19 6.54 21.21
C GLU A 54 -5.73 6.18 22.59
N TYR A 55 -5.63 4.92 22.92
CA TYR A 55 -6.07 4.39 24.20
C TYR A 55 -4.88 3.91 25.00
N LYS A 56 -4.93 4.10 26.28
CA LYS A 56 -3.89 3.64 27.22
C LYS A 56 -4.55 3.04 28.46
N ASP A 57 -3.77 2.27 29.16
CA ASP A 57 -4.15 1.76 30.47
C ASP A 57 -3.16 2.25 31.52
N GLU A 58 -3.68 2.54 32.72
CA GLU A 58 -2.88 2.93 33.88
C GLU A 58 -1.94 4.15 33.68
N ILE A 59 -2.34 5.09 32.80
CA ILE A 59 -1.65 6.38 32.67
C ILE A 59 -2.49 7.50 33.30
N LYS A 60 -1.86 8.62 33.58
CA LYS A 60 -2.52 9.81 34.10
C LYS A 60 -2.37 10.96 33.10
N LEU A 61 -3.43 11.21 32.31
CA LEU A 61 -3.39 12.24 31.24
C LEU A 61 -3.23 13.65 31.80
N SER A 62 -3.64 13.89 33.02
CA SER A 62 -3.35 15.13 33.77
C SER A 62 -1.87 15.27 34.17
N ASN A 63 -1.07 14.18 34.11
CA ASN A 63 0.38 14.23 34.26
C ASN A 63 1.06 14.56 32.93
N ARG A 64 1.81 15.66 32.90
CA ARG A 64 2.50 16.13 31.70
C ARG A 64 3.43 15.07 31.07
N ALA A 65 4.18 14.35 31.89
CA ALA A 65 5.13 13.36 31.40
C ALA A 65 4.44 12.17 30.70
N ASP A 66 3.29 11.74 31.20
CA ASP A 66 2.51 10.66 30.57
C ASP A 66 1.81 11.15 29.30
N LEU A 67 1.21 12.34 29.33
CA LEU A 67 0.58 12.96 28.17
C LEU A 67 1.58 13.09 26.99
N VAL A 68 2.77 13.57 27.24
CA VAL A 68 3.81 13.80 26.23
C VAL A 68 4.21 12.49 25.52
N LYS A 69 4.27 11.36 26.23
CA LYS A 69 4.57 10.04 25.60
C LYS A 69 3.52 9.68 24.56
N VAL A 70 2.24 9.88 24.84
CA VAL A 70 1.15 9.56 23.91
C VAL A 70 1.08 10.57 22.78
N LEU A 71 1.38 11.84 23.04
CA LEU A 71 1.47 12.85 21.98
C LEU A 71 2.61 12.57 21.01
N ALA A 72 3.78 12.10 21.50
CA ALA A 72 4.88 11.70 20.66
C ALA A 72 4.47 10.57 19.69
N GLN A 73 3.77 9.56 20.19
CA GLN A 73 3.19 8.48 19.38
C GLN A 73 2.21 9.03 18.33
N SER A 74 1.30 9.91 18.75
CA SER A 74 0.31 10.54 17.85
C SER A 74 0.96 11.33 16.71
N ILE A 75 2.07 12.05 16.96
CA ILE A 75 2.83 12.80 15.96
C ILE A 75 3.37 11.87 14.87
N PHE A 76 3.88 10.69 15.23
CA PHE A 76 4.37 9.70 14.26
C PHE A 76 3.25 9.14 13.39
N TYR A 77 2.06 8.90 13.96
CA TYR A 77 0.91 8.54 13.14
C TYR A 77 0.50 9.68 12.21
N ILE A 78 0.41 10.92 12.69
CA ILE A 78 0.07 12.08 11.85
C ILE A 78 1.09 12.20 10.71
N LYS A 79 2.39 12.08 10.97
CA LYS A 79 3.43 12.10 9.94
C LYS A 79 3.21 11.03 8.87
N SER A 80 2.76 9.84 9.28
CA SER A 80 2.47 8.73 8.37
C SER A 80 1.31 9.06 7.42
N PHE A 81 0.26 9.75 7.89
CA PHE A 81 -0.82 10.24 7.05
C PHE A 81 -0.31 11.18 5.95
N TYR A 82 0.55 12.16 6.32
CA TYR A 82 1.14 13.10 5.36
C TYR A 82 2.02 12.40 4.33
N ASN A 83 2.89 11.50 4.78
CA ASN A 83 3.81 10.77 3.91
C ASN A 83 3.09 9.87 2.92
N LYS A 84 1.97 9.25 3.33
CA LYS A 84 1.16 8.36 2.48
C LYS A 84 0.14 9.09 1.60
N GLY A 85 -0.02 10.40 1.75
CA GLY A 85 -1.02 11.17 0.99
C GLY A 85 -2.47 10.88 1.38
N ILE A 86 -2.67 10.43 2.61
CA ILE A 86 -4.02 10.23 3.17
C ILE A 86 -4.44 11.52 3.88
N VAL A 87 -5.72 11.87 3.78
CA VAL A 87 -6.24 13.06 4.50
C VAL A 87 -6.01 12.89 6.00
N PRO A 88 -5.21 13.78 6.64
CA PRO A 88 -4.80 13.61 8.02
C PRO A 88 -5.96 13.83 9.01
N PRO A 89 -5.84 13.35 10.26
CA PRO A 89 -6.77 13.70 11.32
C PRO A 89 -6.81 15.21 11.54
N SER A 90 -7.97 15.73 11.93
CA SER A 90 -8.13 17.11 12.39
C SER A 90 -8.07 17.20 13.92
N THR A 91 -8.43 16.11 14.58
CA THR A 91 -8.54 16.04 16.04
C THR A 91 -7.88 14.78 16.55
N ILE A 92 -7.26 14.87 17.71
CA ILE A 92 -6.70 13.75 18.45
C ILE A 92 -7.56 13.53 19.69
N PHE A 93 -7.93 12.29 19.95
CA PHE A 93 -8.58 11.86 21.17
C PHE A 93 -7.67 10.87 21.89
N ILE A 94 -7.39 11.14 23.15
CA ILE A 94 -6.62 10.24 24.01
C ILE A 94 -7.46 9.91 25.23
N ALA A 95 -7.48 8.65 25.62
CA ALA A 95 -8.21 8.22 26.80
C ALA A 95 -7.53 7.06 27.51
N ASP A 96 -7.72 7.05 28.82
CA ASP A 96 -7.53 5.89 29.68
C ASP A 96 -8.87 5.53 30.38
N ARG A 97 -8.80 4.65 31.37
CA ARG A 97 -10.00 4.26 32.13
C ARG A 97 -10.62 5.39 32.98
N ASN A 98 -9.85 6.42 33.33
CA ASN A 98 -10.25 7.45 34.27
C ASN A 98 -10.40 8.82 33.62
N GLU A 99 -9.59 9.11 32.60
CA GLU A 99 -9.43 10.42 32.02
C GLU A 99 -9.53 10.35 30.48
N CYS A 100 -10.04 11.41 29.87
CA CYS A 100 -9.98 11.57 28.42
C CYS A 100 -9.78 13.04 28.05
N LEU A 101 -9.26 13.25 26.84
CA LEU A 101 -9.06 14.59 26.29
C LEU A 101 -9.23 14.61 24.76
N ALA A 102 -9.45 15.81 24.25
CA ALA A 102 -9.42 16.06 22.81
C ALA A 102 -8.67 17.35 22.53
N LEU A 103 -7.82 17.33 21.49
CA LEU A 103 -7.12 18.51 21.02
C LEU A 103 -7.06 18.56 19.50
N HIS A 104 -6.99 19.78 18.95
CA HIS A 104 -6.85 19.97 17.51
C HIS A 104 -5.42 19.66 17.07
N VAL A 105 -5.27 18.98 15.92
CA VAL A 105 -3.97 18.56 15.39
C VAL A 105 -3.01 19.73 15.12
N ASN A 106 -3.54 20.94 14.86
CA ASN A 106 -2.70 22.11 14.58
C ASN A 106 -1.72 22.45 15.72
N VAL A 107 -1.99 22.04 16.95
CA VAL A 107 -1.05 22.27 18.07
C VAL A 107 0.20 21.39 17.97
N LEU A 108 0.16 20.34 17.14
CA LEU A 108 1.27 19.41 16.92
C LEU A 108 1.88 19.53 15.52
N ILE A 109 1.40 20.43 14.67
CA ILE A 109 1.75 20.42 13.24
C ILE A 109 3.22 20.81 13.01
N ASP A 110 3.77 21.70 13.84
CA ASP A 110 5.14 22.18 13.74
C ASP A 110 6.18 21.09 14.06
N TYR A 111 5.80 20.10 14.89
CA TYR A 111 6.66 18.97 15.22
C TYR A 111 6.93 18.03 14.03
N LEU A 112 6.09 18.07 13.00
CA LEU A 112 6.28 17.28 11.78
C LEU A 112 7.50 17.74 10.96
N ASP A 113 8.04 18.93 11.23
CA ASP A 113 9.22 19.49 10.56
C ASP A 113 10.53 19.28 11.34
N MET A 114 10.46 18.67 12.51
CA MET A 114 11.66 18.27 13.26
C MET A 114 12.48 17.24 12.49
N ASP A 115 13.79 17.32 12.62
CA ASP A 115 14.73 16.35 12.05
C ASP A 115 14.85 15.13 12.96
N LEU A 116 13.91 14.19 12.81
CA LEU A 116 13.79 12.99 13.62
C LEU A 116 13.97 11.75 12.77
N ASP A 117 14.35 10.64 13.40
CA ASP A 117 14.26 9.32 12.77
C ASP A 117 12.80 8.85 12.69
N TRP A 118 12.14 9.20 11.60
CA TRP A 118 10.75 8.85 11.34
C TRP A 118 10.51 7.36 11.02
N LYS A 119 11.57 6.53 11.05
CA LYS A 119 11.47 5.07 10.87
C LYS A 119 11.20 4.36 12.20
N VAL A 120 11.40 5.02 13.32
CA VAL A 120 11.06 4.49 14.65
C VAL A 120 9.56 4.17 14.70
N ALA A 121 9.21 3.03 15.32
CA ALA A 121 7.82 2.64 15.50
C ALA A 121 7.08 3.70 16.34
N PRO A 122 5.83 4.08 16.01
CA PRO A 122 5.07 5.07 16.77
C PRO A 122 5.01 4.79 18.27
N SER A 123 4.85 3.53 18.67
CA SER A 123 4.84 3.09 20.07
C SER A 123 6.15 3.37 20.82
N SER A 124 7.27 3.51 20.08
CA SER A 124 8.60 3.83 20.62
C SER A 124 8.98 5.31 20.49
N ALA A 125 8.11 6.14 19.92
CA ALA A 125 8.39 7.57 19.71
C ALA A 125 8.71 8.33 21.03
N HIS A 126 8.20 7.85 22.14
CA HIS A 126 8.47 8.38 23.47
C HIS A 126 9.95 8.22 23.93
N THR A 127 10.74 7.41 23.24
CA THR A 127 12.19 7.25 23.52
C THR A 127 13.03 8.32 22.84
N ILE A 128 12.46 9.11 21.94
CA ILE A 128 13.14 10.19 21.23
C ILE A 128 13.21 11.41 22.15
N THR A 129 14.34 11.56 22.84
CA THR A 129 14.55 12.57 23.88
C THR A 129 14.28 13.99 23.39
N GLU A 130 14.72 14.33 22.17
CA GLU A 130 14.53 15.66 21.58
C GLU A 130 13.04 15.98 21.42
N LEU A 131 12.24 15.05 20.87
CA LEU A 131 10.80 15.24 20.71
C LEU A 131 10.10 15.37 22.07
N VAL A 132 10.45 14.51 23.01
CA VAL A 132 9.84 14.51 24.35
C VAL A 132 10.15 15.82 25.09
N LEU A 133 11.40 16.32 25.04
CA LEU A 133 11.78 17.59 25.65
C LEU A 133 11.08 18.77 24.99
N ALA A 134 10.97 18.79 23.67
CA ALA A 134 10.25 19.83 22.95
C ALA A 134 8.77 19.86 23.38
N LEU A 135 8.10 18.72 23.44
CA LEU A 135 6.71 18.60 23.89
C LEU A 135 6.53 18.98 25.37
N MET A 136 7.48 18.60 26.23
CA MET A 136 7.44 18.93 27.67
C MET A 136 7.47 20.45 27.92
N ASN A 137 8.23 21.18 27.11
CA ASN A 137 8.46 22.61 27.28
C ASN A 137 7.49 23.49 26.47
N ASP A 138 6.59 22.92 25.68
CA ASP A 138 5.63 23.69 24.89
C ASP A 138 4.37 24.05 25.68
N ASP A 139 4.31 25.31 26.11
CA ASP A 139 3.17 25.86 26.85
C ASP A 139 1.85 25.91 26.02
N LYS A 140 1.92 25.80 24.71
CA LYS A 140 0.72 25.76 23.83
C LYS A 140 -0.05 24.47 23.98
N ILE A 141 0.60 23.39 24.41
CA ILE A 141 0.00 22.06 24.58
C ILE A 141 -0.54 21.92 26.00
N ARG A 142 -1.70 22.49 26.26
CA ARG A 142 -2.41 22.39 27.55
C ARG A 142 -3.88 21.99 27.32
N PRO A 143 -4.16 20.72 26.90
CA PRO A 143 -5.52 20.29 26.72
C PRO A 143 -6.26 20.24 28.04
N PHE A 144 -7.55 20.50 27.99
CA PHE A 144 -8.42 20.23 29.12
C PHE A 144 -8.63 18.71 29.24
N VAL A 145 -8.37 18.17 30.41
CA VAL A 145 -8.55 16.75 30.71
C VAL A 145 -9.89 16.56 31.40
N TYR A 146 -10.74 15.73 30.83
CA TYR A 146 -12.05 15.36 31.35
C TYR A 146 -11.95 14.08 32.16
N ASN A 147 -12.78 13.93 33.20
CA ASN A 147 -13.03 12.61 33.79
C ASN A 147 -13.75 11.71 32.77
N ALA A 148 -13.48 10.41 32.77
CA ALA A 148 -14.14 9.48 31.84
C ALA A 148 -15.68 9.52 31.95
N ASN A 149 -16.24 9.83 33.12
CA ASN A 149 -17.68 10.03 33.33
C ASN A 149 -18.22 11.28 32.61
N ASP A 150 -17.36 12.24 32.29
CA ASP A 150 -17.67 13.47 31.54
C ASP A 150 -17.41 13.35 30.04
N PHE A 151 -17.32 12.12 29.53
CA PHE A 151 -17.06 11.85 28.11
C PHE A 151 -17.95 12.63 27.15
N ASP A 152 -19.21 12.88 27.51
CA ASP A 152 -20.14 13.67 26.72
C ASP A 152 -19.65 15.11 26.51
N GLN A 153 -18.99 15.70 27.50
CA GLN A 153 -18.39 17.03 27.36
C GLN A 153 -17.18 17.00 26.43
N CYS A 154 -16.35 15.94 26.51
CA CYS A 154 -15.26 15.74 25.58
C CYS A 154 -15.76 15.54 24.15
N VAL A 155 -16.85 14.81 23.92
CA VAL A 155 -17.50 14.66 22.61
C VAL A 155 -18.01 16.02 22.08
N GLN A 156 -18.59 16.85 22.94
CA GLN A 156 -19.00 18.19 22.54
C GLN A 156 -17.78 19.02 22.12
N LYS A 157 -16.69 18.97 22.87
CA LYS A 157 -15.42 19.60 22.51
C LYS A 157 -14.93 19.14 21.13
N ILE A 158 -15.00 17.84 20.82
CA ILE A 158 -14.62 17.30 19.50
C ILE A 158 -15.48 17.90 18.39
N LYS A 159 -16.79 18.05 18.61
CA LYS A 159 -17.72 18.65 17.65
C LYS A 159 -17.47 20.14 17.43
N ASP A 160 -16.98 20.85 18.44
CA ASP A 160 -16.68 22.28 18.38
C ASP A 160 -15.32 22.57 17.70
N LEU A 161 -14.44 21.56 17.60
CA LEU A 161 -13.18 21.70 16.90
C LEU A 161 -13.41 21.74 15.38
N THR A 162 -12.72 22.65 14.73
CA THR A 162 -12.85 22.81 13.27
C THR A 162 -12.15 21.67 12.53
N ASP A 163 -12.60 21.39 11.30
CA ASP A 163 -11.95 20.44 10.40
C ASP A 163 -10.76 21.08 9.62
N ASN A 164 -10.41 22.32 9.94
CA ASN A 164 -9.41 23.08 9.21
C ASN A 164 -8.00 22.80 9.73
N VAL A 165 -7.29 21.90 9.06
CA VAL A 165 -5.88 21.65 9.29
C VAL A 165 -5.05 22.65 8.50
N GLN A 166 -4.17 23.39 9.18
CA GLN A 166 -3.37 24.46 8.56
C GLN A 166 -2.39 23.94 7.52
N ARG A 167 -1.80 22.75 7.77
CA ARG A 167 -0.84 22.14 6.86
C ARG A 167 -1.56 21.25 5.83
N LYS A 168 -1.34 21.54 4.55
CA LYS A 168 -1.83 20.69 3.47
C LYS A 168 -0.87 19.55 3.18
N VAL A 169 -1.43 18.43 2.72
CA VAL A 169 -0.65 17.29 2.24
C VAL A 169 0.03 17.67 0.92
N LEU A 170 1.34 17.66 0.88
CA LEU A 170 2.10 17.85 -0.36
C LEU A 170 2.04 16.57 -1.19
N VAL A 171 1.59 16.67 -2.43
CA VAL A 171 1.63 15.56 -3.38
C VAL A 171 3.04 15.46 -3.96
N THR A 172 3.62 14.27 -3.87
CA THR A 172 4.98 13.97 -4.30
C THR A 172 4.97 12.69 -5.15
N ASP A 173 6.09 12.39 -5.80
CA ASP A 173 6.31 11.13 -6.49
C ASP A 173 6.09 9.88 -5.61
N LYS A 174 6.24 10.02 -4.29
CA LYS A 174 6.07 8.92 -3.32
C LYS A 174 4.61 8.62 -2.96
N ASN A 175 3.73 9.63 -3.00
CA ASN A 175 2.34 9.49 -2.56
C ASN A 175 1.30 9.78 -3.66
N ILE A 176 1.73 10.21 -4.84
CA ILE A 176 0.83 10.65 -5.92
C ILE A 176 -0.19 9.58 -6.34
N THR A 177 0.18 8.32 -6.34
CA THR A 177 -0.72 7.22 -6.72
C THR A 177 -1.89 7.09 -5.73
N GLU A 178 -1.62 7.22 -4.42
CA GLU A 178 -2.66 7.17 -3.40
C GLU A 178 -3.56 8.41 -3.46
N VAL A 179 -2.95 9.59 -3.62
CA VAL A 179 -3.71 10.85 -3.78
C VAL A 179 -4.56 10.83 -5.04
N PHE A 180 -4.06 10.26 -6.15
CA PHE A 180 -4.82 10.09 -7.38
C PHE A 180 -6.05 9.19 -7.17
N ARG A 181 -5.92 8.08 -6.46
CA ARG A 181 -7.08 7.21 -6.14
C ARG A 181 -8.14 7.93 -5.32
N TYR A 182 -7.70 8.68 -4.32
CA TYR A 182 -8.62 9.50 -3.55
C TYR A 182 -9.36 10.49 -4.46
N PHE A 183 -8.61 11.19 -5.34
CA PHE A 183 -9.17 12.14 -6.30
C PHE A 183 -10.13 11.45 -7.28
N GLU A 184 -9.73 10.33 -7.87
CA GLU A 184 -10.56 9.55 -8.79
C GLU A 184 -11.87 9.10 -8.13
N GLY A 185 -11.81 8.57 -6.92
CA GLY A 185 -13.00 8.08 -6.20
C GLY A 185 -13.91 9.16 -5.66
N LYS A 186 -13.35 10.28 -5.17
CA LYS A 186 -14.13 11.34 -4.49
C LYS A 186 -14.51 12.51 -5.37
N VAL A 187 -13.72 12.80 -6.40
CA VAL A 187 -13.92 13.96 -7.28
C VAL A 187 -14.44 13.54 -8.65
N LEU A 188 -13.70 12.68 -9.36
CA LEU A 188 -14.05 12.31 -10.74
C LEU A 188 -15.20 11.30 -10.80
N GLY A 189 -15.15 10.24 -9.99
CA GLY A 189 -16.14 9.18 -10.03
C GLY A 189 -16.26 8.49 -11.40
N LYS A 190 -17.48 8.22 -11.82
CA LYS A 190 -17.78 7.57 -13.12
C LYS A 190 -17.87 8.60 -14.25
N ILE A 191 -16.72 9.03 -14.77
CA ILE A 191 -16.65 9.89 -15.96
C ILE A 191 -16.17 9.09 -17.19
N THR A 192 -16.44 9.61 -18.39
CA THR A 192 -16.15 8.93 -19.66
C THR A 192 -14.69 8.98 -20.09
N LEU A 193 -13.83 9.63 -19.30
CA LEU A 193 -12.39 9.72 -19.58
C LEU A 193 -11.67 8.39 -19.37
N THR A 194 -10.70 8.09 -20.22
CA THR A 194 -9.77 6.98 -20.06
C THR A 194 -8.90 7.16 -18.81
N THR A 195 -8.23 6.11 -18.37
CA THR A 195 -7.32 6.19 -17.21
C THR A 195 -6.21 7.21 -17.41
N ASN A 196 -5.65 7.28 -18.64
CA ASN A 196 -4.61 8.25 -18.98
C ASN A 196 -5.14 9.68 -18.90
N GLU A 197 -6.30 9.95 -19.51
CA GLU A 197 -6.93 11.27 -19.47
C GLU A 197 -7.27 11.70 -18.04
N ARG A 198 -7.71 10.79 -17.16
CA ARG A 198 -7.98 11.07 -15.74
C ARG A 198 -6.70 11.41 -14.98
N ALA A 199 -5.61 10.69 -15.21
CA ALA A 199 -4.32 10.96 -14.58
C ALA A 199 -3.74 12.30 -15.04
N ASN A 200 -3.82 12.59 -16.34
CA ASN A 200 -3.41 13.88 -16.90
C ASN A 200 -4.26 15.03 -16.32
N LEU A 201 -5.58 14.86 -16.27
CA LEU A 201 -6.50 15.85 -15.67
C LEU A 201 -6.15 16.12 -14.22
N PHE A 202 -5.90 15.06 -13.44
CA PHE A 202 -5.51 15.16 -12.04
C PHE A 202 -4.24 15.99 -11.86
N VAL A 203 -3.17 15.68 -12.58
CA VAL A 203 -1.90 16.42 -12.48
C VAL A 203 -2.06 17.85 -12.93
N GLN A 204 -2.79 18.12 -14.01
CA GLN A 204 -3.07 19.49 -14.47
C GLN A 204 -3.83 20.30 -13.41
N MET A 205 -4.84 19.71 -12.75
CA MET A 205 -5.57 20.37 -11.69
C MET A 205 -4.71 20.65 -10.45
N LEU A 206 -3.70 19.81 -10.16
CA LEU A 206 -2.75 20.07 -9.10
C LEU A 206 -1.79 21.22 -9.44
N VAL A 207 -1.19 21.18 -10.64
CA VAL A 207 -0.06 22.07 -10.98
C VAL A 207 -0.46 23.39 -11.60
N ASN A 208 -1.67 23.47 -12.21
CA ASN A 208 -2.19 24.63 -12.94
C ASN A 208 -3.64 24.95 -12.49
N LYS A 209 -3.81 25.23 -11.22
CA LYS A 209 -5.13 25.47 -10.61
C LYS A 209 -5.88 26.64 -11.26
N ASP A 210 -5.17 27.66 -11.73
CA ASP A 210 -5.78 28.84 -12.34
C ASP A 210 -6.42 28.53 -13.70
N ASP A 211 -5.87 27.56 -14.42
CA ASP A 211 -6.41 27.07 -15.72
C ASP A 211 -7.46 25.95 -15.56
N ASN A 212 -7.64 25.43 -14.33
CA ASN A 212 -8.49 24.29 -14.06
C ASN A 212 -9.30 24.53 -12.77
N TYR A 213 -10.51 25.01 -12.92
CA TYR A 213 -11.33 25.51 -11.81
C TYR A 213 -12.77 25.03 -11.86
N LEU A 214 -13.44 25.06 -10.71
CA LEU A 214 -14.88 24.84 -10.62
C LEU A 214 -15.66 25.96 -11.29
N HIS A 215 -16.59 25.59 -12.18
CA HIS A 215 -17.41 26.58 -12.88
C HIS A 215 -18.25 27.41 -11.88
N PRO A 216 -18.10 28.74 -11.85
CA PRO A 216 -18.68 29.57 -10.79
C PRO A 216 -20.21 29.66 -10.83
N VAL A 217 -20.81 29.59 -12.02
CA VAL A 217 -22.23 29.82 -12.25
C VAL A 217 -23.06 28.56 -12.49
N LYS A 218 -22.45 27.51 -13.07
CA LYS A 218 -23.18 26.27 -13.33
C LYS A 218 -23.44 25.54 -12.03
N ARG A 219 -24.70 25.34 -11.67
CA ARG A 219 -25.14 24.47 -10.56
C ARG A 219 -24.68 23.01 -10.74
N ARG A 220 -24.27 22.65 -11.96
CA ARG A 220 -23.71 21.34 -12.27
C ARG A 220 -22.29 21.24 -11.70
N LYS A 221 -21.94 20.04 -11.29
CA LYS A 221 -20.62 19.61 -10.82
C LYS A 221 -19.63 19.64 -11.98
N THR A 222 -19.27 20.82 -12.47
CA THR A 222 -18.47 21.02 -13.69
C THR A 222 -17.17 21.70 -13.35
N VAL A 223 -16.08 21.15 -13.81
CA VAL A 223 -14.75 21.75 -13.78
C VAL A 223 -14.42 22.21 -15.19
N VAL A 224 -13.97 23.45 -15.32
CA VAL A 224 -13.42 24.00 -16.57
C VAL A 224 -11.94 23.63 -16.60
N THR A 225 -11.49 23.05 -17.70
CA THR A 225 -10.10 22.64 -17.87
C THR A 225 -9.56 23.08 -19.21
N LYS A 226 -8.28 23.43 -19.26
CA LYS A 226 -7.64 23.89 -20.49
C LYS A 226 -7.56 22.80 -21.57
N SER A 227 -7.29 21.56 -21.16
CA SER A 227 -7.02 20.47 -22.13
C SER A 227 -8.26 19.63 -22.46
N PHE A 228 -9.24 19.57 -21.56
CA PHE A 228 -10.43 18.71 -21.70
C PHE A 228 -11.73 19.49 -21.82
N GLY A 229 -11.64 20.83 -21.83
CA GLY A 229 -12.85 21.69 -21.80
C GLY A 229 -13.61 21.54 -20.48
N GLU A 230 -14.94 21.45 -20.58
CA GLU A 230 -15.82 21.27 -19.41
C GLU A 230 -15.96 19.78 -19.06
N VAL A 231 -15.53 19.41 -17.86
CA VAL A 231 -15.61 18.04 -17.33
C VAL A 231 -16.63 18.01 -16.18
N THR A 232 -17.62 17.13 -16.27
CA THR A 232 -18.58 16.93 -15.18
C THR A 232 -18.00 16.00 -14.14
N ILE A 233 -17.84 16.48 -12.91
CA ILE A 233 -17.34 15.70 -11.77
C ILE A 233 -18.48 15.10 -10.94
N THR A 234 -18.18 14.09 -10.14
CA THR A 234 -19.19 13.40 -9.32
C THR A 234 -19.62 14.25 -8.13
N SER A 235 -18.70 14.97 -7.50
CA SER A 235 -18.98 15.70 -6.27
C SER A 235 -18.26 17.04 -6.23
N ARG A 236 -19.03 18.12 -6.13
CA ARG A 236 -18.50 19.46 -5.86
C ARG A 236 -17.84 19.52 -4.48
N GLU A 237 -18.51 18.96 -3.48
CA GLU A 237 -17.96 18.84 -2.12
C GLU A 237 -16.65 18.04 -2.10
N GLY A 238 -16.57 16.93 -2.85
CA GLY A 238 -15.36 16.16 -3.01
C GLY A 238 -14.20 16.98 -3.59
N TYR A 239 -14.47 17.83 -4.59
CA TYR A 239 -13.49 18.75 -5.15
C TYR A 239 -13.02 19.79 -4.11
N GLU A 240 -13.95 20.45 -3.44
CA GLU A 240 -13.64 21.48 -2.44
C GLU A 240 -12.88 20.86 -1.26
N THR A 241 -13.29 19.68 -0.79
CA THR A 241 -12.60 18.92 0.26
C THR A 241 -11.19 18.51 -0.17
N PHE A 242 -11.02 18.06 -1.41
CA PHE A 242 -9.71 17.69 -1.92
C PHE A 242 -8.73 18.88 -1.83
N PHE A 243 -9.09 20.02 -2.39
CA PHE A 243 -8.22 21.21 -2.38
C PHE A 243 -8.14 21.93 -1.03
N ALA A 244 -8.99 21.58 -0.07
CA ALA A 244 -8.82 21.99 1.32
C ALA A 244 -7.67 21.24 1.99
N HIS A 245 -7.46 19.97 1.66
CA HIS A 245 -6.47 19.11 2.33
C HIS A 245 -5.18 18.89 1.55
N PHE A 246 -5.22 18.94 0.22
CA PHE A 246 -4.05 18.74 -0.63
C PHE A 246 -3.50 20.06 -1.17
N ALA A 247 -2.17 20.14 -1.25
CA ALA A 247 -1.51 21.32 -1.80
C ALA A 247 -1.80 21.44 -3.30
N SER A 248 -1.91 22.69 -3.78
CA SER A 248 -2.10 23.02 -5.20
C SER A 248 -1.11 24.09 -5.67
N SER A 249 -0.06 24.35 -4.88
CA SER A 249 1.02 25.28 -5.21
C SER A 249 2.33 24.51 -5.18
N TYR A 250 3.03 24.48 -6.32
CA TYR A 250 4.25 23.72 -6.53
C TYR A 250 5.31 24.58 -7.21
N SER A 251 6.56 24.39 -6.85
CA SER A 251 7.69 24.98 -7.57
C SER A 251 7.81 24.41 -8.99
N PRO A 252 8.48 25.11 -9.95
CA PRO A 252 8.67 24.57 -11.29
C PRO A 252 9.30 23.17 -11.32
N SER A 253 10.29 22.91 -10.47
CA SER A 253 10.92 21.59 -10.34
C SER A 253 9.93 20.51 -9.84
N GLN A 254 9.11 20.83 -8.86
CA GLN A 254 8.08 19.91 -8.36
C GLN A 254 7.00 19.62 -9.43
N LYS A 255 6.56 20.65 -10.17
CA LYS A 255 5.63 20.50 -11.29
C LYS A 255 6.16 19.55 -12.35
N HIS A 256 7.44 19.70 -12.72
CA HIS A 256 8.10 18.81 -13.67
C HIS A 256 8.14 17.36 -13.18
N LYS A 257 8.52 17.14 -11.92
CA LYS A 257 8.49 15.80 -11.32
C LYS A 257 7.10 15.19 -11.31
N LEU A 258 6.06 15.94 -10.94
CA LEU A 258 4.68 15.45 -10.92
C LEU A 258 4.20 15.10 -12.34
N ALA A 259 4.53 15.90 -13.35
CA ALA A 259 4.18 15.61 -14.73
C ALA A 259 4.85 14.31 -15.24
N ALA A 260 6.11 14.07 -14.89
CA ALA A 260 6.82 12.85 -15.26
C ALA A 260 6.28 11.57 -14.63
N VAL A 261 5.47 11.67 -13.58
CA VAL A 261 4.89 10.51 -12.88
C VAL A 261 3.51 10.10 -13.44
N VAL A 262 2.92 10.88 -14.35
CA VAL A 262 1.60 10.58 -14.94
C VAL A 262 1.57 9.19 -15.56
N ASP A 263 2.56 8.86 -16.37
CA ASP A 263 2.65 7.55 -17.03
C ASP A 263 2.71 6.41 -16.03
N ARG A 264 3.41 6.60 -14.92
CA ARG A 264 3.47 5.65 -13.80
C ARG A 264 2.11 5.45 -13.12
N ILE A 265 1.34 6.53 -12.91
CA ILE A 265 -0.02 6.43 -12.36
C ILE A 265 -0.93 5.60 -13.27
N VAL A 266 -0.84 5.85 -14.58
CA VAL A 266 -1.62 5.15 -15.61
C VAL A 266 -1.26 3.67 -15.62
N GLU A 267 0.02 3.38 -15.59
CA GLU A 267 0.55 2.05 -15.61
C GLU A 267 0.13 1.25 -14.37
N ASP A 268 0.30 1.78 -13.16
CA ASP A 268 -0.13 1.18 -11.90
C ASP A 268 -1.64 0.87 -11.91
N THR A 269 -2.45 1.78 -12.45
CA THR A 269 -3.90 1.59 -12.53
C THR A 269 -4.29 0.50 -13.54
N THR A 270 -3.56 0.41 -14.65
CA THR A 270 -3.79 -0.59 -15.70
C THR A 270 -3.36 -1.98 -15.23
N ARG A 271 -2.21 -2.10 -14.60
CA ARG A 271 -1.67 -3.35 -14.04
C ARG A 271 -2.59 -3.98 -13.00
N ARG A 272 -3.17 -3.18 -12.11
CA ARG A 272 -4.16 -3.68 -11.13
C ARG A 272 -5.38 -4.31 -11.78
N LYS A 273 -5.85 -3.76 -12.90
CA LYS A 273 -6.93 -4.38 -13.68
C LYS A 273 -6.51 -5.72 -14.28
N GLN A 274 -5.22 -5.93 -14.51
CA GLN A 274 -4.63 -7.16 -15.02
C GLN A 274 -4.24 -8.16 -13.91
N GLY A 275 -4.41 -7.79 -12.63
CA GLY A 275 -4.09 -8.62 -11.48
C GLY A 275 -2.62 -8.59 -11.08
N GLU A 276 -1.89 -7.58 -11.52
CA GLU A 276 -0.51 -7.31 -11.09
C GLU A 276 -0.55 -6.41 -9.85
N PHE A 277 0.12 -6.83 -8.79
CA PHE A 277 0.14 -6.13 -7.51
C PHE A 277 1.56 -5.80 -7.09
N PHE A 278 1.74 -4.57 -6.66
CA PHE A 278 2.98 -4.07 -6.11
C PHE A 278 3.29 -4.74 -4.76
N THR A 279 4.47 -5.33 -4.62
CA THR A 279 4.89 -5.92 -3.34
C THR A 279 5.33 -4.83 -2.37
N PRO A 280 4.69 -4.68 -1.19
CA PRO A 280 5.10 -3.69 -0.20
C PRO A 280 6.53 -3.94 0.31
N PRO A 281 7.32 -2.88 0.62
CA PRO A 281 8.73 -3.02 1.06
C PRO A 281 8.91 -3.98 2.24
N ILE A 282 8.03 -3.94 3.24
CA ILE A 282 8.11 -4.84 4.40
C ILE A 282 8.09 -6.32 4.00
N TRP A 283 7.31 -6.68 2.97
CA TRP A 283 7.22 -8.06 2.50
C TRP A 283 8.36 -8.41 1.53
N VAL A 284 8.93 -7.39 0.87
CA VAL A 284 10.19 -7.56 0.11
C VAL A 284 11.31 -7.94 1.07
N ASP A 285 11.55 -7.12 2.11
CA ASP A 285 12.60 -7.38 3.10
C ASP A 285 12.42 -8.75 3.75
N LYS A 286 11.16 -9.06 4.15
CA LYS A 286 10.84 -10.36 4.75
C LYS A 286 11.10 -11.53 3.80
N SER A 287 10.80 -11.38 2.51
CA SER A 287 11.10 -12.43 1.52
C SER A 287 12.60 -12.67 1.38
N HIS A 288 13.43 -11.61 1.39
CA HIS A 288 14.89 -11.73 1.34
C HIS A 288 15.46 -12.41 2.59
N GLU A 289 14.98 -12.08 3.81
CA GLU A 289 15.35 -12.78 5.05
C GLU A 289 15.08 -14.29 4.95
N TYR A 290 13.93 -14.68 4.39
CA TYR A 290 13.58 -16.08 4.24
C TYR A 290 14.43 -16.79 3.19
N VAL A 291 14.77 -16.14 2.07
CA VAL A 291 15.71 -16.68 1.08
C VAL A 291 17.08 -16.86 1.70
N GLU A 292 17.56 -15.87 2.46
CA GLU A 292 18.83 -15.93 3.19
C GLU A 292 18.87 -17.09 4.20
N SER A 293 17.77 -17.32 4.93
CA SER A 293 17.68 -18.45 5.88
C SER A 293 17.83 -19.84 5.24
N VAL A 294 17.55 -19.93 3.93
CA VAL A 294 17.64 -21.20 3.17
C VAL A 294 18.95 -21.35 2.40
N TYR A 295 19.44 -20.25 1.80
CA TYR A 295 20.56 -20.26 0.87
C TYR A 295 21.82 -19.57 1.42
N GLY A 296 21.79 -19.05 2.65
CA GLY A 296 22.90 -18.35 3.30
C GLY A 296 22.97 -16.86 3.00
N GLU A 297 23.75 -16.14 3.82
CA GLU A 297 23.88 -14.67 3.78
C GLU A 297 24.38 -14.15 2.41
N ASN A 298 25.21 -14.94 1.74
CA ASN A 298 25.85 -14.57 0.48
C ASN A 298 25.04 -14.99 -0.78
N TRP A 299 23.79 -15.40 -0.65
CA TRP A 299 23.01 -15.93 -1.77
C TRP A 299 22.95 -15.00 -2.99
N LYS A 300 22.95 -13.67 -2.78
CA LYS A 300 22.93 -12.66 -3.86
C LYS A 300 24.22 -12.61 -4.68
N GLU A 301 25.32 -13.11 -4.09
CA GLU A 301 26.65 -13.18 -4.71
C GLU A 301 26.95 -14.54 -5.34
N GLU A 302 26.35 -15.60 -4.80
CA GLU A 302 26.67 -16.99 -5.16
C GLU A 302 25.74 -17.57 -6.22
N TYR A 303 24.50 -17.10 -6.26
CA TYR A 303 23.48 -17.61 -7.17
C TYR A 303 23.20 -16.65 -8.32
N VAL A 304 22.82 -17.22 -9.46
CA VAL A 304 22.12 -16.44 -10.51
C VAL A 304 20.72 -16.16 -10.02
N VAL A 305 20.31 -14.90 -10.04
CA VAL A 305 18.94 -14.52 -9.66
C VAL A 305 18.16 -14.13 -10.92
N TRP A 306 16.96 -14.67 -11.06
CA TRP A 306 16.06 -14.30 -12.15
C TRP A 306 14.67 -13.95 -11.60
N ASP A 307 14.20 -12.76 -11.93
CA ASP A 307 12.80 -12.37 -11.73
C ASP A 307 12.07 -12.37 -13.08
N PRO A 308 11.27 -13.43 -13.39
CA PRO A 308 10.54 -13.53 -14.65
C PRO A 308 9.24 -12.73 -14.70
N ALA A 309 8.87 -12.08 -13.59
CA ALA A 309 7.69 -11.23 -13.44
C ALA A 309 8.05 -9.86 -12.86
N TRP A 310 9.22 -9.34 -13.27
CA TRP A 310 9.92 -8.23 -12.62
C TRP A 310 9.10 -6.94 -12.50
N GLY A 311 8.27 -6.62 -13.50
CA GLY A 311 7.50 -5.39 -13.50
C GLY A 311 8.39 -4.16 -13.31
N THR A 312 8.14 -3.36 -12.26
CA THR A 312 8.95 -2.19 -11.90
C THR A 312 10.09 -2.49 -10.90
N GLY A 313 10.41 -3.75 -10.71
CA GLY A 313 11.58 -4.16 -9.93
C GLY A 313 11.43 -4.14 -8.41
N ASN A 314 10.22 -4.18 -7.88
CA ASN A 314 9.98 -4.03 -6.44
C ASN A 314 10.71 -5.05 -5.56
N LEU A 315 10.88 -6.28 -6.03
CA LEU A 315 11.57 -7.31 -5.28
C LEU A 315 13.09 -7.15 -5.28
N THR A 316 13.63 -6.35 -6.21
CA THR A 316 15.08 -6.32 -6.45
C THR A 316 15.71 -4.94 -6.41
N ARG A 317 14.95 -3.86 -6.70
CA ARG A 317 15.47 -2.52 -6.96
C ARG A 317 16.28 -1.90 -5.81
N ASP A 318 15.97 -2.25 -4.56
CA ASP A 318 16.63 -1.73 -3.37
C ASP A 318 17.73 -2.68 -2.83
N HIS A 319 18.08 -3.72 -3.61
CA HIS A 319 19.07 -4.72 -3.29
C HIS A 319 20.13 -4.86 -4.39
N GLN A 320 21.34 -5.25 -3.99
CA GLN A 320 22.44 -5.52 -4.93
C GLN A 320 22.56 -7.02 -5.18
N PHE A 321 22.83 -7.38 -6.42
CA PHE A 321 23.02 -8.77 -6.86
C PHE A 321 24.23 -8.82 -7.78
N LYS A 322 25.03 -9.86 -7.67
CA LYS A 322 26.17 -10.09 -8.56
C LYS A 322 25.73 -10.42 -9.99
N GLU A 323 24.65 -11.18 -10.13
CA GLU A 323 24.11 -11.57 -11.43
C GLU A 323 22.58 -11.63 -11.36
N LEU A 324 21.93 -10.58 -11.89
CA LEU A 324 20.47 -10.44 -11.90
C LEU A 324 19.95 -10.35 -13.33
N TYR A 325 19.01 -11.23 -13.66
CA TYR A 325 18.18 -11.18 -14.85
C TYR A 325 16.77 -10.71 -14.48
N ALA A 326 16.30 -9.69 -15.14
CA ALA A 326 15.01 -9.06 -14.87
C ALA A 326 14.16 -9.02 -16.14
N SER A 327 13.11 -9.83 -16.19
CA SER A 327 12.25 -9.86 -17.36
C SER A 327 10.83 -9.39 -17.07
N THR A 328 10.27 -8.63 -18.00
CA THR A 328 8.92 -8.09 -17.93
C THR A 328 8.23 -8.16 -19.28
N LEU A 329 6.90 -8.15 -19.28
CA LEU A 329 6.09 -8.12 -20.50
C LEU A 329 6.18 -6.77 -21.20
N ASN A 330 6.34 -5.66 -20.46
CA ASN A 330 6.24 -4.29 -20.99
C ASN A 330 7.63 -3.64 -21.10
N GLN A 331 7.97 -3.14 -22.26
CA GLN A 331 9.20 -2.36 -22.47
C GLN A 331 9.24 -1.11 -21.60
N SER A 332 8.10 -0.47 -21.35
CA SER A 332 7.99 0.73 -20.50
C SER A 332 8.51 0.52 -19.08
N ASP A 333 8.46 -0.71 -18.55
CA ASP A 333 9.00 -1.04 -17.23
C ASP A 333 10.51 -0.91 -17.20
N ILE A 334 11.15 -1.43 -18.27
CA ILE A 334 12.60 -1.38 -18.46
C ILE A 334 13.05 0.07 -18.64
N ASP A 335 12.33 0.83 -19.46
CA ASP A 335 12.64 2.24 -19.72
C ASP A 335 12.55 3.06 -18.43
N THR A 336 11.49 2.86 -17.65
CA THR A 336 11.31 3.50 -16.34
C THR A 336 12.42 3.11 -15.37
N ALA A 337 12.75 1.83 -15.26
CA ALA A 337 13.79 1.36 -14.35
C ALA A 337 15.18 1.89 -14.72
N ASN A 338 15.49 1.97 -16.00
CA ASN A 338 16.75 2.54 -16.48
C ASN A 338 16.81 4.05 -16.19
N GLN A 339 15.72 4.78 -16.40
CA GLN A 339 15.61 6.21 -16.09
C GLN A 339 15.76 6.46 -14.57
N MET A 340 15.22 5.58 -13.75
CA MET A 340 15.29 5.68 -12.27
C MET A 340 16.59 5.11 -11.69
N GLY A 341 17.45 4.49 -12.49
CA GLY A 341 18.70 3.87 -12.05
C GLY A 341 18.51 2.61 -11.18
N TYR A 342 17.40 1.87 -11.37
CA TYR A 342 17.17 0.64 -10.61
C TYR A 342 18.03 -0.50 -11.14
N ASN A 343 18.77 -1.16 -10.23
CA ASN A 343 19.67 -2.29 -10.53
C ASN A 343 20.49 -2.04 -11.82
N PRO A 344 21.38 -1.05 -11.87
CA PRO A 344 22.04 -0.63 -13.10
C PRO A 344 22.84 -1.75 -13.76
N GLU A 345 23.41 -2.65 -12.96
CA GLU A 345 24.23 -3.79 -13.43
C GLU A 345 23.40 -5.00 -13.86
N SER A 346 22.08 -4.97 -13.69
CA SER A 346 21.22 -6.10 -14.06
C SER A 346 20.92 -6.14 -15.56
N ILE A 347 20.70 -7.34 -16.08
CA ILE A 347 20.27 -7.56 -17.46
C ILE A 347 18.75 -7.52 -17.50
N LYS A 348 18.20 -6.37 -17.94
CA LYS A 348 16.77 -6.14 -18.11
C LYS A 348 16.35 -6.43 -19.54
N PHE A 349 15.26 -7.18 -19.75
CA PHE A 349 14.81 -7.52 -21.09
C PHE A 349 13.30 -7.76 -21.15
N GLN A 350 12.73 -7.42 -22.31
CA GLN A 350 11.32 -7.70 -22.58
C GLN A 350 11.16 -9.19 -22.92
N TYR A 351 10.23 -9.86 -22.25
CA TYR A 351 9.99 -11.29 -22.46
C TYR A 351 8.59 -11.68 -22.01
N ASP A 352 7.82 -12.25 -22.94
CA ASP A 352 6.53 -12.89 -22.60
C ASP A 352 6.81 -14.26 -21.99
N PHE A 353 6.91 -14.29 -20.66
CA PHE A 353 7.29 -15.51 -19.94
C PHE A 353 6.35 -16.69 -20.20
N LEU A 354 5.10 -16.51 -20.60
CA LEU A 354 4.16 -17.58 -20.82
C LEU A 354 4.06 -18.06 -22.29
N ASN A 355 4.59 -17.26 -23.25
CA ASN A 355 4.49 -17.55 -24.68
C ASN A 355 5.84 -17.66 -25.41
N ASP A 356 6.85 -16.88 -25.02
CA ASP A 356 8.11 -16.82 -25.73
C ASP A 356 8.97 -18.07 -25.55
N ASP A 357 9.80 -18.42 -26.52
CA ASP A 357 10.71 -19.54 -26.44
C ASP A 357 12.00 -19.21 -25.66
N TYR A 358 12.64 -20.18 -25.04
CA TYR A 358 13.86 -19.98 -24.26
C TYR A 358 15.05 -19.44 -25.08
N ASN A 359 15.06 -19.58 -26.41
CA ASN A 359 16.07 -19.01 -27.26
C ASN A 359 16.08 -17.48 -27.27
N LYS A 360 14.98 -16.83 -26.84
CA LYS A 360 14.89 -15.38 -26.67
C LYS A 360 15.49 -14.87 -25.35
N LEU A 361 15.84 -15.75 -24.43
CA LEU A 361 16.51 -15.36 -23.19
C LEU A 361 17.90 -14.77 -23.50
N PRO A 362 18.43 -13.86 -22.68
CA PRO A 362 19.81 -13.39 -22.77
C PRO A 362 20.81 -14.56 -22.76
N GLU A 363 21.90 -14.40 -23.50
CA GLU A 363 22.89 -15.46 -23.66
C GLU A 363 23.44 -15.96 -22.31
N GLY A 364 23.78 -15.05 -21.39
CA GLY A 364 24.26 -15.41 -20.04
C GLY A 364 23.29 -16.29 -19.28
N LEU A 365 21.97 -15.98 -19.31
CA LEU A 365 20.96 -16.79 -18.65
C LEU A 365 20.80 -18.18 -19.32
N ARG A 366 20.83 -18.21 -20.67
CA ARG A 366 20.81 -19.48 -21.41
C ARG A 366 22.01 -20.37 -21.06
N ASN A 367 23.20 -19.77 -20.95
CA ASN A 367 24.41 -20.48 -20.57
C ASN A 367 24.31 -20.99 -19.12
N ALA A 368 23.85 -20.18 -18.18
CA ALA A 368 23.62 -20.61 -16.80
C ALA A 368 22.66 -21.81 -16.70
N ILE A 369 21.59 -21.81 -17.48
CA ILE A 369 20.64 -22.93 -17.57
C ILE A 369 21.34 -24.17 -18.15
N LYS A 370 22.11 -24.03 -19.23
CA LYS A 370 22.78 -25.13 -19.92
C LYS A 370 23.89 -25.77 -19.08
N GLU A 371 24.65 -24.93 -18.39
CA GLU A 371 25.75 -25.33 -17.54
C GLU A 371 25.30 -25.90 -16.18
N GLY A 372 24.02 -25.82 -15.87
CA GLY A 372 23.46 -26.31 -14.61
C GLY A 372 23.80 -25.44 -13.41
N ARG A 373 24.16 -24.17 -13.62
CA ARG A 373 24.34 -23.20 -12.52
C ARG A 373 23.03 -23.06 -11.75
N GLN A 374 23.12 -22.98 -10.44
CA GLN A 374 21.93 -22.85 -9.60
C GLN A 374 21.31 -21.45 -9.77
N ILE A 375 20.02 -21.42 -10.08
CA ILE A 375 19.25 -20.21 -10.31
C ILE A 375 18.19 -20.08 -9.20
N ILE A 376 18.16 -18.94 -8.54
CA ILE A 376 17.06 -18.55 -7.64
C ILE A 376 16.08 -17.71 -8.45
N ILE A 377 14.87 -18.21 -8.57
CA ILE A 377 13.74 -17.42 -9.10
C ILE A 377 13.13 -16.66 -7.93
N LEU A 378 13.15 -15.36 -8.00
CA LEU A 378 12.52 -14.48 -7.00
C LEU A 378 11.42 -13.67 -7.69
N MET A 379 10.14 -13.97 -7.42
CA MET A 379 9.05 -13.38 -8.19
C MET A 379 7.76 -13.16 -7.40
N ASN A 380 7.02 -12.14 -7.84
CA ASN A 380 5.60 -11.95 -7.51
C ASN A 380 4.77 -12.02 -8.79
N PRO A 381 4.36 -13.21 -9.25
CA PRO A 381 3.66 -13.38 -10.52
C PRO A 381 2.23 -12.84 -10.44
N PRO A 382 1.60 -12.50 -11.57
CA PRO A 382 0.23 -11.99 -11.60
C PRO A 382 -0.79 -13.02 -11.09
N TYR A 383 -1.78 -12.54 -10.30
CA TYR A 383 -2.82 -13.40 -9.70
C TYR A 383 -4.09 -13.54 -10.55
N ALA A 384 -4.08 -13.04 -11.77
CA ALA A 384 -5.21 -13.13 -12.69
C ALA A 384 -5.45 -14.59 -13.16
N THR A 385 -6.64 -14.80 -13.71
CA THR A 385 -7.05 -16.09 -14.25
C THR A 385 -7.11 -15.99 -15.77
N SER A 386 -6.52 -16.96 -16.49
CA SER A 386 -6.74 -17.12 -17.93
C SER A 386 -8.18 -17.55 -18.18
N SER A 387 -8.92 -16.77 -18.96
CA SER A 387 -10.30 -17.09 -19.32
C SER A 387 -10.60 -16.60 -20.73
N ASN A 388 -11.48 -17.30 -21.46
CA ASN A 388 -12.03 -16.78 -22.70
C ASN A 388 -12.76 -15.46 -22.37
N MET A 389 -12.36 -14.39 -23.01
CA MET A 389 -13.04 -13.10 -22.89
C MET A 389 -14.39 -13.20 -23.61
N VAL A 390 -15.45 -13.48 -22.86
CA VAL A 390 -16.81 -13.22 -23.34
C VAL A 390 -17.05 -11.72 -23.21
N GLN A 391 -17.23 -11.03 -24.34
CA GLN A 391 -17.62 -9.61 -24.34
C GLN A 391 -18.86 -9.44 -23.45
N GLY A 392 -18.78 -8.59 -22.43
CA GLY A 392 -19.91 -8.14 -21.63
C GLY A 392 -19.92 -8.54 -20.15
N THR A 393 -18.95 -9.29 -19.62
CA THR A 393 -18.86 -9.58 -18.19
C THR A 393 -17.76 -8.78 -17.49
N SER A 394 -18.01 -8.39 -16.22
CA SER A 394 -17.13 -7.57 -15.40
C SER A 394 -15.80 -8.24 -14.98
N LYS A 395 -15.55 -9.47 -15.37
CA LYS A 395 -14.31 -10.23 -15.12
C LYS A 395 -13.53 -10.36 -16.41
N LYS A 396 -12.67 -9.36 -16.68
CA LYS A 396 -11.65 -9.45 -17.73
C LYS A 396 -10.57 -10.45 -17.28
N GLY A 397 -10.56 -11.65 -17.84
CA GLY A 397 -9.43 -12.58 -17.72
C GLY A 397 -8.33 -12.26 -18.73
N VAL A 398 -7.14 -12.80 -18.51
CA VAL A 398 -6.02 -12.76 -19.46
C VAL A 398 -6.28 -13.82 -20.54
N ALA A 399 -5.93 -13.53 -21.80
CA ALA A 399 -6.06 -14.47 -22.90
C ALA A 399 -5.32 -15.80 -22.64
N PHE A 400 -5.76 -16.89 -23.28
CA PHE A 400 -5.04 -18.15 -23.23
C PHE A 400 -3.62 -18.01 -23.84
N ASN A 401 -2.67 -18.69 -23.19
CA ASN A 401 -1.27 -18.71 -23.58
C ASN A 401 -0.77 -20.15 -23.76
N LYS A 402 0.45 -20.32 -24.26
CA LYS A 402 1.05 -21.65 -24.48
C LYS A 402 1.04 -22.53 -23.23
N MET A 403 1.36 -21.95 -22.05
CA MET A 403 1.40 -22.74 -20.80
C MET A 403 0.01 -23.18 -20.37
N ASN A 404 -1.00 -22.33 -20.53
CA ASN A 404 -2.39 -22.71 -20.29
C ASN A 404 -2.81 -23.91 -21.13
N MET A 405 -2.52 -23.88 -22.45
CA MET A 405 -2.85 -24.98 -23.38
C MET A 405 -2.15 -26.28 -22.98
N GLU A 406 -0.84 -26.24 -22.75
CA GLU A 406 -0.06 -27.42 -22.34
C GLU A 406 -0.54 -28.02 -21.00
N MET A 407 -0.89 -27.18 -20.04
CA MET A 407 -1.40 -27.61 -18.73
C MET A 407 -2.79 -28.25 -18.84
N ASN A 408 -3.64 -27.76 -19.75
CA ASN A 408 -4.93 -28.38 -20.04
C ASN A 408 -4.76 -29.76 -20.71
N ASP A 409 -3.85 -29.88 -21.69
CA ASP A 409 -3.54 -31.16 -22.35
C ASP A 409 -3.02 -32.19 -21.32
N LYS A 410 -2.30 -31.76 -20.31
CA LYS A 410 -1.84 -32.60 -19.19
C LYS A 410 -2.88 -32.78 -18.07
N LYS A 411 -4.08 -32.26 -18.25
CA LYS A 411 -5.19 -32.36 -17.29
C LYS A 411 -4.85 -31.81 -15.90
N LEU A 412 -4.16 -30.67 -15.85
CA LEU A 412 -3.80 -30.01 -14.58
C LEU A 412 -4.95 -29.18 -13.99
N ASP A 413 -6.17 -29.42 -14.41
CA ASP A 413 -7.42 -28.87 -13.90
C ASP A 413 -7.38 -27.33 -13.70
N ARG A 414 -7.81 -26.87 -12.53
CA ARG A 414 -7.90 -25.46 -12.23
C ARG A 414 -6.54 -24.74 -12.21
N ALA A 415 -5.44 -25.46 -12.01
CA ALA A 415 -4.10 -24.87 -12.05
C ALA A 415 -3.81 -24.27 -13.44
N ALA A 416 -4.30 -24.90 -14.52
CA ALA A 416 -4.10 -24.42 -15.87
C ALA A 416 -4.68 -23.02 -16.11
N SER A 417 -5.72 -22.61 -15.37
CA SER A 417 -6.32 -21.28 -15.50
C SER A 417 -5.66 -20.19 -14.64
N GLN A 418 -4.76 -20.54 -13.72
CA GLN A 418 -4.14 -19.58 -12.79
C GLN A 418 -2.75 -19.17 -13.26
N LEU A 419 -2.52 -17.86 -13.48
CA LEU A 419 -1.25 -17.38 -14.02
C LEU A 419 -0.06 -17.77 -13.15
N TYR A 420 -0.13 -17.63 -11.83
CA TYR A 420 0.97 -18.02 -10.92
C TYR A 420 1.33 -19.52 -11.04
N ALA A 421 0.33 -20.40 -11.28
CA ALA A 421 0.59 -21.81 -11.48
C ALA A 421 1.20 -22.10 -12.86
N GLN A 422 0.87 -21.31 -13.88
CA GLN A 422 1.49 -21.38 -15.21
C GLN A 422 2.97 -20.94 -15.14
N PHE A 423 3.29 -19.91 -14.36
CA PHE A 423 4.67 -19.51 -14.09
C PHE A 423 5.46 -20.65 -13.43
N PHE A 424 4.92 -21.23 -12.37
CA PHE A 424 5.54 -22.36 -11.70
C PHE A 424 5.72 -23.58 -12.65
N TYR A 425 4.68 -23.90 -13.42
CA TYR A 425 4.72 -24.99 -14.39
C TYR A 425 5.83 -24.80 -15.44
N ARG A 426 5.98 -23.59 -15.96
CA ARG A 426 7.04 -23.28 -16.92
C ARG A 426 8.43 -23.42 -16.31
N LEU A 427 8.66 -22.89 -15.11
CA LEU A 427 9.91 -23.02 -14.38
C LEU A 427 10.28 -24.48 -14.09
N ASN A 428 9.27 -25.33 -13.85
CA ASN A 428 9.51 -26.76 -13.67
C ASN A 428 10.18 -27.44 -14.86
N LYS A 429 10.15 -26.86 -16.05
CA LYS A 429 10.84 -27.39 -17.24
C LYS A 429 12.36 -27.14 -17.22
N ILE A 430 12.84 -26.26 -16.35
CA ILE A 430 14.27 -25.96 -16.16
C ILE A 430 14.80 -26.79 -15.01
N LYS A 431 15.96 -27.47 -15.18
CA LYS A 431 16.46 -28.44 -14.20
C LYS A 431 17.01 -27.84 -12.92
N ASN A 432 17.64 -26.69 -13.01
CA ASN A 432 18.48 -26.07 -11.98
C ASN A 432 17.87 -24.80 -11.35
N VAL A 433 16.54 -24.72 -11.26
CA VAL A 433 15.86 -23.56 -10.67
C VAL A 433 15.26 -23.88 -9.31
N ASN A 434 15.50 -23.00 -8.36
CA ASN A 434 14.84 -22.96 -7.06
C ASN A 434 13.82 -21.80 -7.10
N ILE A 435 12.62 -21.99 -6.59
CA ILE A 435 11.52 -21.06 -6.77
C ILE A 435 11.17 -20.39 -5.46
N CYS A 436 11.34 -19.08 -5.38
CA CYS A 436 10.95 -18.21 -4.27
C CYS A 436 9.86 -17.27 -4.77
N MET A 437 8.59 -17.48 -4.35
CA MET A 437 7.49 -16.77 -4.97
C MET A 437 6.35 -16.41 -4.03
N PHE A 438 5.73 -15.28 -4.32
CA PHE A 438 4.45 -14.90 -3.73
C PHE A 438 3.30 -15.60 -4.46
N THR A 439 2.39 -16.24 -3.73
CA THR A 439 1.23 -16.94 -4.32
C THR A 439 0.04 -17.01 -3.39
N LYS A 440 -1.11 -17.40 -3.97
CA LYS A 440 -2.25 -17.89 -3.18
C LYS A 440 -1.94 -19.28 -2.64
N PRO A 441 -2.20 -19.60 -1.35
CA PRO A 441 -1.92 -20.92 -0.77
C PRO A 441 -2.76 -22.06 -1.35
N THR A 442 -3.78 -21.76 -2.14
CA THR A 442 -4.76 -22.74 -2.64
C THR A 442 -4.15 -23.88 -3.45
N PHE A 443 -3.01 -23.66 -4.14
CA PHE A 443 -2.36 -24.72 -4.91
C PHE A 443 -1.73 -25.79 -4.03
N MET A 444 -1.37 -25.47 -2.79
CA MET A 444 -0.78 -26.42 -1.84
C MET A 444 -1.82 -27.37 -1.24
N THR A 445 -3.03 -26.91 -1.00
CA THR A 445 -4.04 -27.65 -0.22
C THR A 445 -5.34 -27.93 -0.99
N GLY A 446 -5.69 -27.10 -1.98
CA GLY A 446 -6.95 -27.21 -2.70
C GLY A 446 -7.09 -28.51 -3.49
N GLN A 447 -8.23 -29.19 -3.36
CA GLN A 447 -8.50 -30.45 -4.05
C GLN A 447 -8.37 -30.35 -5.58
N VAL A 448 -8.79 -29.22 -6.13
CA VAL A 448 -8.72 -28.92 -7.56
C VAL A 448 -7.31 -28.68 -8.10
N TYR A 449 -6.28 -28.80 -7.27
CA TYR A 449 -4.85 -28.71 -7.63
C TYR A 449 -4.11 -30.04 -7.39
N LYS A 450 -4.83 -31.14 -7.14
CA LYS A 450 -4.22 -32.44 -6.85
C LYS A 450 -3.27 -32.89 -7.96
N GLU A 451 -3.69 -32.82 -9.20
CA GLU A 451 -2.85 -33.22 -10.34
C GLU A 451 -1.66 -32.30 -10.56
N PHE A 452 -1.81 -31.00 -10.31
CA PHE A 452 -0.69 -30.06 -10.31
C PHE A 452 0.36 -30.43 -9.24
N ARG A 453 -0.09 -30.77 -8.03
CA ARG A 453 0.84 -31.24 -6.98
C ARG A 453 1.55 -32.52 -7.38
N ASN A 454 0.83 -33.51 -7.91
CA ASN A 454 1.40 -34.79 -8.29
C ASN A 454 2.41 -34.69 -9.45
N GLN A 455 2.13 -33.87 -10.46
CA GLN A 455 2.95 -33.80 -11.67
C GLN A 455 4.03 -32.72 -11.64
N VAL A 456 3.85 -31.67 -10.88
CA VAL A 456 4.71 -30.49 -10.88
C VAL A 456 5.36 -30.30 -9.52
N LEU A 457 4.55 -30.10 -8.47
CA LEU A 457 5.05 -29.75 -7.14
C LEU A 457 5.85 -30.89 -6.48
N SER A 458 5.49 -32.14 -6.77
CA SER A 458 6.22 -33.33 -6.29
C SER A 458 7.71 -33.38 -6.68
N LYS A 459 8.15 -32.53 -7.60
CA LYS A 459 9.56 -32.43 -8.02
C LYS A 459 10.35 -31.41 -7.21
N TYR A 460 9.71 -30.82 -6.23
CA TYR A 460 10.30 -29.79 -5.37
C TYR A 460 10.13 -30.17 -3.90
N GLU A 461 11.11 -29.79 -3.12
CA GLU A 461 11.07 -29.82 -1.67
C GLU A 461 10.66 -28.44 -1.16
N PHE A 462 9.68 -28.39 -0.26
CA PHE A 462 9.33 -27.15 0.44
C PHE A 462 10.38 -26.86 1.52
N MET A 463 11.05 -25.73 1.41
CA MET A 463 12.12 -25.35 2.32
C MET A 463 11.64 -24.45 3.45
N ASN A 464 10.94 -23.38 3.11
CA ASN A 464 10.48 -22.36 4.07
C ASN A 464 9.38 -21.49 3.46
N GLY A 465 8.74 -20.65 4.27
CA GLY A 465 7.76 -19.69 3.79
C GLY A 465 6.97 -19.02 4.91
N PHE A 466 6.18 -18.03 4.57
CA PHE A 466 5.28 -17.36 5.50
C PHE A 466 3.92 -17.06 4.86
N VAL A 467 2.94 -16.78 5.71
CA VAL A 467 1.58 -16.39 5.31
C VAL A 467 1.35 -14.95 5.75
N MET A 468 0.71 -14.16 4.91
CA MET A 468 0.33 -12.78 5.19
C MET A 468 -1.09 -12.48 4.73
N ASP A 469 -1.65 -11.35 5.15
CA ASP A 469 -2.91 -10.85 4.64
C ASP A 469 -2.67 -10.02 3.37
N ALA A 470 -3.36 -10.38 2.29
CA ALA A 470 -3.28 -9.66 1.02
C ALA A 470 -3.77 -8.20 1.11
N LYS A 471 -4.48 -7.80 2.18
CA LYS A 471 -4.89 -6.39 2.41
C LYS A 471 -3.69 -5.43 2.49
N ASP A 472 -2.50 -5.95 2.87
CA ASP A 472 -1.27 -5.17 2.91
C ASP A 472 -0.79 -4.79 1.50
N PHE A 473 -1.26 -5.49 0.48
CA PHE A 473 -1.13 -5.12 -0.93
C PHE A 473 -2.24 -4.14 -1.28
N GLU A 474 -1.90 -2.93 -1.59
CA GLU A 474 -2.85 -1.85 -1.82
C GLU A 474 -3.99 -2.22 -2.81
N GLY A 475 -5.22 -1.91 -2.41
CA GLY A 475 -6.41 -2.13 -3.23
C GLY A 475 -6.91 -3.58 -3.28
N VAL A 476 -6.38 -4.46 -2.44
CA VAL A 476 -6.77 -5.86 -2.35
C VAL A 476 -7.69 -6.10 -1.13
N LYS A 477 -8.69 -6.97 -1.30
CA LYS A 477 -9.49 -7.44 -0.17
C LYS A 477 -8.68 -8.42 0.67
N SER A 478 -9.00 -8.54 1.97
CA SER A 478 -8.38 -9.51 2.86
C SER A 478 -8.57 -10.95 2.33
N TRP A 479 -7.47 -11.62 2.03
CA TRP A 479 -7.37 -13.04 1.72
C TRP A 479 -5.92 -13.51 1.96
N PRO A 480 -5.69 -14.80 2.28
CA PRO A 480 -4.35 -15.28 2.57
C PRO A 480 -3.46 -15.26 1.32
N LEU A 481 -2.28 -14.69 1.46
CA LEU A 481 -1.19 -14.73 0.50
C LEU A 481 0.01 -15.38 1.18
N THR A 482 0.82 -16.10 0.41
CA THR A 482 2.02 -16.76 0.92
C THR A 482 3.25 -16.34 0.14
N PHE A 483 4.38 -16.29 0.81
CA PHE A 483 5.68 -16.41 0.18
C PHE A 483 6.22 -17.80 0.47
N THR A 484 6.69 -18.51 -0.54
CA THR A 484 7.13 -19.92 -0.42
C THR A 484 8.43 -20.15 -1.17
N ILE A 485 9.31 -20.96 -0.59
CA ILE A 485 10.61 -21.35 -1.13
C ILE A 485 10.59 -22.84 -1.45
N TRP A 486 10.87 -23.17 -2.70
CA TRP A 486 10.85 -24.52 -3.24
C TRP A 486 12.20 -24.84 -3.88
N LYS A 487 12.88 -25.85 -3.36
CA LYS A 487 14.15 -26.36 -3.91
C LYS A 487 13.88 -27.48 -4.90
N LYS A 488 14.45 -27.36 -6.10
CA LYS A 488 14.35 -28.41 -7.11
C LYS A 488 15.06 -29.67 -6.63
N MET A 489 14.35 -30.80 -6.57
CA MET A 489 14.98 -32.08 -6.31
C MET A 489 15.71 -32.56 -7.56
N LEU A 490 16.94 -33.02 -7.39
CA LEU A 490 17.67 -33.67 -8.46
C LEU A 490 16.98 -35.01 -8.76
N SER A 491 16.61 -35.23 -10.03
CA SER A 491 16.16 -36.56 -10.46
C SER A 491 17.37 -37.49 -10.30
N LEU A 492 17.23 -38.48 -9.43
CA LEU A 492 18.16 -39.63 -9.35
C LEU A 492 18.29 -40.30 -10.72
#